data_bc89390f5030bc237e359ef7417953be
#
_entry.id   bc89390f5030bc237e359ef7417953be
#
_cell.length_a   1.000
_cell.length_b   1.000
_cell.length_c   1.000
_cell.angle_alpha   90.00
_cell.angle_beta   90.00
_cell.angle_gamma   90.00
#
_symmetry.space_group_name_H-M   'P 1'
#
loop_
_entity.id
_entity.type
_entity.pdbx_description
1 polymer ?
#
loop_
_entity_poly.entity_id
_entity_poly.type
_entity_poly.pdbx_seq_one_letter_code
_entity_poly.pdbx_strand_id
1 'polypeptide(L)'
;MGRLLDERTLAKLATDERLEKGLSSLVFRLSSKLFWLLFLATLVIALPFLLWNGKGESMSYREMACVFEERAPGCLDSVSDWHAGLAYFDSSVAVNRDTLQSLKNLLWQFWNIEFAGAGEAAVAKESVLPLRVLANRKSGCMGLSWLALMVAEVRGLPLDAILLPGHVFLRYGSSGSFVNLEPNRRGFTYTDDEYREKYQEGPWTGLEFKPLETRQFIGLAAFDIGNLYLENDIPRALTWYRMAEEFFPEYPGVGVNQAVAKSRLPDLL
;
A
#
# COMPACT_ATOMS: atom_id res chain seq x y z
N MET A 1 1.38 -32.62 69.86
CA MET A 1 0.06 -33.14 69.45
C MET A 1 -0.21 -32.55 68.06
N GLY A 2 0.28 -33.18 66.98
CA GLY A 2 0.11 -32.75 65.60
C GLY A 2 -1.26 -33.19 65.08
N ARG A 3 -2.11 -32.26 64.66
CA ARG A 3 -3.36 -32.62 63.97
C ARG A 3 -3.01 -33.09 62.54
N LEU A 4 -3.23 -34.38 62.30
CA LEU A 4 -3.26 -34.93 60.95
C LEU A 4 -4.42 -34.26 60.19
N LEU A 5 -4.14 -33.70 59.01
CA LEU A 5 -5.15 -33.20 58.10
C LEU A 5 -6.04 -34.40 57.68
N ASP A 6 -7.35 -34.20 57.67
CA ASP A 6 -8.28 -35.24 57.30
C ASP A 6 -8.17 -35.59 55.81
N GLU A 7 -8.54 -36.83 55.44
CA GLU A 7 -8.46 -37.32 54.06
C GLU A 7 -9.26 -36.45 53.03
N ARG A 8 -10.34 -35.74 53.48
CA ARG A 8 -11.12 -34.84 52.64
C ARG A 8 -10.38 -33.57 52.29
N THR A 9 -9.56 -33.04 53.20
CA THR A 9 -8.74 -31.85 52.98
C THR A 9 -7.58 -32.17 52.03
N LEU A 10 -6.96 -33.35 52.16
CA LEU A 10 -5.93 -33.83 51.23
C LEU A 10 -6.48 -34.12 49.83
N ALA A 11 -7.70 -34.65 49.70
CA ALA A 11 -8.36 -34.88 48.43
C ALA A 11 -8.71 -33.55 47.69
N LYS A 12 -9.12 -32.52 48.46
CA LYS A 12 -9.36 -31.16 47.90
C LYS A 12 -8.08 -30.52 47.37
N LEU A 13 -6.97 -30.60 48.12
CA LEU A 13 -5.67 -30.08 47.69
C LEU A 13 -5.16 -30.78 46.42
N ALA A 14 -5.34 -32.10 46.32
CA ALA A 14 -4.95 -32.87 45.13
C ALA A 14 -5.79 -32.54 43.89
N THR A 15 -7.08 -32.15 44.06
CA THR A 15 -7.92 -31.69 42.94
C THR A 15 -7.54 -30.29 42.48
N ASP A 16 -7.16 -29.39 43.39
CA ASP A 16 -6.69 -28.03 43.03
C ASP A 16 -5.36 -28.08 42.24
N GLU A 17 -4.42 -28.91 42.69
CA GLU A 17 -3.13 -29.07 41.98
C GLU A 17 -3.27 -29.68 40.58
N ARG A 18 -4.26 -30.57 40.38
CA ARG A 18 -4.62 -31.09 39.04
C ARG A 18 -5.29 -30.05 38.14
N LEU A 19 -6.12 -29.17 38.72
CA LEU A 19 -6.76 -28.08 38.01
C LEU A 19 -5.73 -27.03 37.59
N GLU A 20 -4.79 -26.65 38.45
CA GLU A 20 -3.71 -25.72 38.08
C GLU A 20 -2.80 -26.29 37.00
N LYS A 21 -2.41 -27.55 37.08
CA LYS A 21 -1.60 -28.22 36.03
C LYS A 21 -2.39 -28.36 34.72
N GLY A 22 -3.70 -28.54 34.77
CA GLY A 22 -4.59 -28.58 33.63
C GLY A 22 -4.71 -27.19 32.94
N LEU A 23 -4.92 -26.15 33.76
CA LEU A 23 -5.01 -24.77 33.28
C LEU A 23 -3.69 -24.25 32.67
N SER A 24 -2.55 -24.51 33.34
CA SER A 24 -1.23 -24.12 32.83
C SER A 24 -0.90 -24.81 31.49
N SER A 25 -1.25 -26.10 31.33
CA SER A 25 -1.05 -26.83 30.09
C SER A 25 -1.99 -26.34 28.96
N LEU A 26 -3.21 -25.91 29.32
CA LEU A 26 -4.18 -25.33 28.36
C LEU A 26 -3.74 -23.95 27.89
N VAL A 27 -3.28 -23.09 28.80
CA VAL A 27 -2.74 -21.75 28.50
C VAL A 27 -1.48 -21.88 27.64
N PHE A 28 -0.59 -22.81 27.95
CA PHE A 28 0.61 -23.07 27.16
C PHE A 28 0.27 -23.57 25.73
N ARG A 29 -0.72 -24.45 25.59
CA ARG A 29 -1.19 -24.92 24.26
C ARG A 29 -1.92 -23.84 23.46
N LEU A 30 -2.69 -22.98 24.15
CA LEU A 30 -3.35 -21.83 23.49
C LEU A 30 -2.34 -20.77 23.08
N SER A 31 -1.36 -20.45 23.93
CA SER A 31 -0.30 -19.50 23.59
C SER A 31 0.59 -20.02 22.46
N SER A 32 0.90 -21.31 22.40
CA SER A 32 1.68 -21.90 21.32
C SER A 32 0.91 -21.88 19.98
N LYS A 33 -0.40 -22.17 19.99
CA LYS A 33 -1.22 -22.06 18.76
C LYS A 33 -1.36 -20.64 18.28
N LEU A 34 -1.56 -19.68 19.18
CA LEU A 34 -1.61 -18.26 18.85
C LEU A 34 -0.26 -17.77 18.32
N PHE A 35 0.84 -18.21 18.93
CA PHE A 35 2.20 -17.93 18.47
C PHE A 35 2.44 -18.48 17.05
N TRP A 36 2.03 -19.72 16.77
CA TRP A 36 2.16 -20.30 15.43
C TRP A 36 1.25 -19.64 14.39
N LEU A 37 0.04 -19.20 14.78
CA LEU A 37 -0.85 -18.45 13.89
C LEU A 37 -0.27 -17.06 13.56
N LEU A 38 0.28 -16.35 14.55
CA LEU A 38 0.96 -15.08 14.35
C LEU A 38 2.25 -15.26 13.55
N PHE A 39 3.02 -16.31 13.79
CA PHE A 39 4.22 -16.64 13.04
C PHE A 39 3.90 -17.00 11.58
N LEU A 40 2.85 -17.76 11.32
CA LEU A 40 2.38 -18.06 9.96
C LEU A 40 1.84 -16.81 9.25
N ALA A 41 1.11 -15.96 9.96
CA ALA A 41 0.62 -14.69 9.39
C ALA A 41 1.79 -13.74 9.04
N THR A 42 2.82 -13.66 9.89
CA THR A 42 4.03 -12.89 9.57
C THR A 42 4.84 -13.52 8.45
N LEU A 43 4.88 -14.84 8.33
CA LEU A 43 5.56 -15.55 7.24
C LEU A 43 4.86 -15.34 5.90
N VAL A 44 3.54 -15.34 5.86
CA VAL A 44 2.76 -15.08 4.63
C VAL A 44 2.99 -13.66 4.11
N ILE A 45 3.19 -12.69 5.01
CA ILE A 45 3.48 -11.29 4.64
C ILE A 45 4.99 -11.10 4.35
N ALA A 46 5.86 -11.76 5.13
CA ALA A 46 7.32 -11.59 5.01
C ALA A 46 7.96 -12.50 3.95
N LEU A 47 7.36 -13.64 3.62
CA LEU A 47 7.95 -14.59 2.66
C LEU A 47 8.08 -14.02 1.24
N PRO A 48 7.08 -13.33 0.67
CA PRO A 48 7.25 -12.63 -0.61
C PRO A 48 8.37 -11.59 -0.54
N PHE A 49 8.51 -10.94 0.61
CA PHE A 49 9.50 -9.91 0.88
C PHE A 49 10.93 -10.47 1.02
N LEU A 50 11.09 -11.60 1.72
CA LEU A 50 12.37 -12.30 1.88
C LEU A 50 12.83 -12.96 0.58
N LEU A 51 11.90 -13.44 -0.25
CA LEU A 51 12.19 -14.00 -1.57
C LEU A 51 12.57 -12.92 -2.59
N TRP A 52 12.11 -11.68 -2.39
CA TRP A 52 12.48 -10.51 -3.20
C TRP A 52 13.95 -10.08 -3.02
N ASN A 53 14.48 -10.17 -1.82
CA ASN A 53 15.85 -9.73 -1.49
C ASN A 53 16.99 -10.52 -2.16
N GLY A 54 16.68 -11.51 -2.99
CA GLY A 54 17.69 -12.42 -3.57
C GLY A 54 18.00 -12.24 -5.05
N LYS A 55 17.27 -11.41 -5.78
CA LYS A 55 17.50 -11.22 -7.23
C LYS A 55 17.53 -9.74 -7.55
N GLY A 56 18.57 -9.28 -8.22
CA GLY A 56 18.72 -7.90 -8.69
C GLY A 56 17.72 -7.53 -9.82
N GLU A 57 16.47 -7.97 -9.71
CA GLU A 57 15.37 -7.58 -10.59
C GLU A 57 14.85 -6.21 -10.13
N SER A 58 14.69 -5.31 -11.08
CA SER A 58 14.12 -3.99 -10.81
C SER A 58 12.67 -4.15 -10.30
N MET A 59 12.33 -3.46 -9.23
CA MET A 59 10.96 -3.45 -8.67
C MET A 59 9.95 -3.04 -9.75
N SER A 60 8.87 -3.82 -9.91
CA SER A 60 7.83 -3.61 -10.91
C SER A 60 6.56 -3.05 -10.27
N TYR A 61 5.96 -2.01 -10.87
CA TYR A 61 4.66 -1.49 -10.45
C TYR A 61 3.56 -2.57 -10.47
N ARG A 62 3.57 -3.46 -11.46
CA ARG A 62 2.57 -4.51 -11.62
C ARG A 62 2.71 -5.61 -10.57
N GLU A 63 3.93 -6.03 -10.28
CA GLU A 63 4.18 -7.06 -9.26
C GLU A 63 3.83 -6.53 -7.88
N MET A 64 4.20 -5.29 -7.58
CA MET A 64 3.86 -4.67 -6.31
C MET A 64 2.36 -4.44 -6.16
N ALA A 65 1.61 -4.19 -7.24
CA ALA A 65 0.16 -4.16 -7.20
C ALA A 65 -0.43 -5.51 -6.73
N CYS A 66 0.09 -6.65 -7.22
CA CYS A 66 -0.31 -7.97 -6.75
C CYS A 66 0.04 -8.18 -5.27
N VAL A 67 1.24 -7.79 -4.84
CA VAL A 67 1.69 -7.93 -3.45
C VAL A 67 0.79 -7.14 -2.49
N PHE A 68 0.47 -5.89 -2.82
CA PHE A 68 -0.39 -5.03 -1.99
C PHE A 68 -1.85 -5.52 -1.93
N GLU A 69 -2.29 -6.25 -2.95
CA GLU A 69 -3.60 -6.91 -2.99
C GLU A 69 -3.59 -8.30 -2.33
N GLU A 70 -2.45 -8.70 -1.73
CA GLU A 70 -2.26 -10.02 -1.12
C GLU A 70 -2.52 -11.16 -2.11
N ARG A 71 -2.14 -10.97 -3.40
CA ARG A 71 -2.32 -11.92 -4.50
C ARG A 71 -1.00 -12.52 -4.94
N ALA A 72 -1.07 -13.65 -5.62
CA ALA A 72 0.11 -14.30 -6.20
C ALA A 72 0.77 -13.42 -7.29
N PRO A 73 2.10 -13.56 -7.50
CA PRO A 73 2.78 -12.97 -8.65
C PRO A 73 2.05 -13.31 -9.95
N GLY A 74 2.02 -12.35 -10.90
CA GLY A 74 1.28 -12.52 -12.15
C GLY A 74 -0.24 -12.42 -12.02
N CYS A 75 -0.76 -11.89 -10.90
CA CYS A 75 -2.21 -11.77 -10.66
C CYS A 75 -2.96 -11.03 -11.77
N LEU A 76 -2.29 -10.14 -12.50
CA LEU A 76 -2.86 -9.39 -13.61
C LEU A 76 -3.19 -10.26 -14.83
N ASP A 77 -2.54 -11.41 -14.97
CA ASP A 77 -2.78 -12.30 -16.11
C ASP A 77 -4.22 -12.83 -16.16
N SER A 78 -4.90 -12.84 -15.03
CA SER A 78 -6.31 -13.24 -14.90
C SER A 78 -7.30 -12.06 -14.92
N VAL A 79 -6.83 -10.81 -15.02
CA VAL A 79 -7.68 -9.61 -14.99
C VAL A 79 -8.08 -9.21 -16.41
N SER A 80 -9.29 -9.59 -16.83
CA SER A 80 -9.81 -9.32 -18.18
C SER A 80 -9.81 -7.83 -18.52
N ASP A 81 -10.20 -6.96 -17.59
CA ASP A 81 -10.24 -5.50 -17.78
C ASP A 81 -8.86 -4.91 -18.03
N TRP A 82 -7.82 -5.48 -17.41
CA TRP A 82 -6.43 -5.10 -17.68
C TRP A 82 -6.04 -5.38 -19.12
N HIS A 83 -6.27 -6.63 -19.58
CA HIS A 83 -5.93 -7.02 -20.96
C HIS A 83 -6.75 -6.25 -22.01
N ALA A 84 -8.05 -6.09 -21.77
CA ALA A 84 -8.91 -5.30 -22.64
C ALA A 84 -8.45 -3.83 -22.73
N GLY A 85 -8.00 -3.25 -21.60
CA GLY A 85 -7.45 -1.91 -21.57
C GLY A 85 -6.15 -1.79 -22.36
N LEU A 86 -5.21 -2.73 -22.22
CA LEU A 86 -3.97 -2.70 -23.01
C LEU A 86 -4.26 -2.85 -24.51
N ALA A 87 -5.17 -3.72 -24.92
CA ALA A 87 -5.59 -3.87 -26.31
C ALA A 87 -6.24 -2.58 -26.87
N TYR A 88 -7.10 -1.94 -26.05
CA TYR A 88 -7.67 -0.63 -26.40
C TYR A 88 -6.59 0.44 -26.58
N PHE A 89 -5.63 0.52 -25.64
CA PHE A 89 -4.51 1.45 -25.73
C PHE A 89 -3.74 1.28 -27.04
N ASP A 90 -3.33 0.05 -27.34
CA ASP A 90 -2.57 -0.27 -28.57
C ASP A 90 -3.34 0.13 -29.83
N SER A 91 -4.64 -0.17 -29.87
CA SER A 91 -5.52 0.21 -30.97
C SER A 91 -5.64 1.73 -31.12
N SER A 92 -5.78 2.43 -29.98
CA SER A 92 -5.86 3.90 -29.92
C SER A 92 -4.57 4.55 -30.43
N VAL A 93 -3.40 4.04 -30.02
CA VAL A 93 -2.10 4.52 -30.52
C VAL A 93 -1.95 4.29 -32.01
N ALA A 94 -2.37 3.11 -32.53
CA ALA A 94 -2.30 2.81 -33.95
C ALA A 94 -3.11 3.80 -34.80
N VAL A 95 -4.26 4.26 -34.29
CA VAL A 95 -5.15 5.21 -34.98
C VAL A 95 -4.65 6.65 -34.80
N ASN A 96 -4.40 7.09 -33.59
CA ASN A 96 -4.16 8.50 -33.26
C ASN A 96 -2.69 8.90 -33.40
N ARG A 97 -1.75 7.96 -33.34
CA ARG A 97 -0.29 8.18 -33.29
C ARG A 97 0.15 9.11 -32.15
N ASP A 98 -0.67 9.18 -31.09
CA ASP A 98 -0.46 10.00 -29.89
C ASP A 98 -0.62 9.11 -28.67
N THR A 99 0.51 8.75 -28.06
CA THR A 99 0.55 7.86 -26.90
C THR A 99 0.01 8.53 -25.65
N LEU A 100 0.23 9.84 -25.48
CA LEU A 100 -0.31 10.60 -24.36
C LEU A 100 -1.84 10.66 -24.41
N GLN A 101 -2.39 11.03 -25.58
CA GLN A 101 -3.84 11.07 -25.75
C GLN A 101 -4.46 9.68 -25.61
N SER A 102 -3.79 8.64 -26.12
CA SER A 102 -4.24 7.24 -25.98
C SER A 102 -4.24 6.79 -24.52
N LEU A 103 -3.25 7.19 -23.70
CA LEU A 103 -3.24 6.94 -22.26
C LEU A 103 -4.41 7.66 -21.56
N LYS A 104 -4.65 8.92 -21.90
CA LYS A 104 -5.80 9.69 -21.37
C LYS A 104 -7.13 9.02 -21.75
N ASN A 105 -7.29 8.58 -22.98
CA ASN A 105 -8.49 7.89 -23.44
C ASN A 105 -8.68 6.56 -22.72
N LEU A 106 -7.60 5.79 -22.49
CA LEU A 106 -7.65 4.56 -21.72
C LEU A 106 -8.17 4.79 -20.30
N LEU A 107 -7.54 5.72 -19.57
CA LEU A 107 -7.85 5.95 -18.15
C LEU A 107 -9.26 6.52 -17.94
N TRP A 108 -9.63 7.53 -18.72
CA TRP A 108 -10.83 8.34 -18.46
C TRP A 108 -12.00 8.13 -19.42
N GLN A 109 -11.80 7.40 -20.51
CA GLN A 109 -12.90 7.05 -21.44
C GLN A 109 -13.17 5.55 -21.43
N PHE A 110 -12.16 4.71 -21.68
CA PHE A 110 -12.35 3.28 -21.76
C PHE A 110 -12.57 2.65 -20.37
N TRP A 111 -11.65 2.86 -19.42
CA TRP A 111 -11.83 2.43 -18.05
C TRP A 111 -12.80 3.33 -17.28
N ASN A 112 -13.07 4.52 -17.78
CA ASN A 112 -13.99 5.51 -17.20
C ASN A 112 -13.76 5.71 -15.68
N ILE A 113 -12.50 5.87 -15.29
CA ILE A 113 -12.15 6.05 -13.88
C ILE A 113 -12.49 7.46 -13.46
N GLU A 114 -13.25 7.57 -12.38
CA GLU A 114 -13.69 8.83 -11.79
C GLU A 114 -12.91 9.14 -10.50
N PHE A 115 -12.80 10.41 -10.18
CA PHE A 115 -12.26 10.83 -8.89
C PHE A 115 -13.19 10.40 -7.75
N ALA A 116 -12.67 9.68 -6.77
CA ALA A 116 -13.45 9.14 -5.65
C ALA A 116 -13.98 10.20 -4.67
N GLY A 117 -13.46 11.43 -4.77
CA GLY A 117 -13.71 12.51 -3.83
C GLY A 117 -12.47 12.85 -2.98
N ALA A 118 -12.58 13.87 -2.14
CA ALA A 118 -11.51 14.27 -1.23
C ALA A 118 -11.59 13.52 0.12
N GLY A 119 -10.53 13.64 0.93
CA GLY A 119 -10.45 13.06 2.26
C GLY A 119 -10.45 11.53 2.24
N GLU A 120 -11.21 10.90 3.13
CA GLU A 120 -11.22 9.45 3.32
C GLU A 120 -11.50 8.64 2.04
N ALA A 121 -12.37 9.15 1.17
CA ALA A 121 -12.71 8.48 -0.08
C ALA A 121 -11.52 8.37 -1.04
N ALA A 122 -10.65 9.39 -1.08
CA ALA A 122 -9.47 9.40 -1.95
C ALA A 122 -8.38 8.44 -1.49
N VAL A 123 -8.28 8.19 -0.19
CA VAL A 123 -7.24 7.36 0.42
C VAL A 123 -7.72 5.95 0.79
N ALA A 124 -9.02 5.64 0.63
CA ALA A 124 -9.54 4.30 0.85
C ALA A 124 -8.81 3.25 -0.02
N LYS A 125 -8.69 2.02 0.46
CA LYS A 125 -8.04 0.93 -0.30
C LYS A 125 -8.62 0.77 -1.70
N GLU A 126 -9.92 0.93 -1.83
CA GLU A 126 -10.67 0.87 -3.08
C GLU A 126 -10.24 1.94 -4.08
N SER A 127 -9.65 3.04 -3.59
CA SER A 127 -9.20 4.19 -4.39
C SER A 127 -7.68 4.26 -4.56
N VAL A 128 -6.92 3.47 -3.78
CA VAL A 128 -5.43 3.44 -3.79
C VAL A 128 -4.91 2.22 -4.54
N LEU A 129 -5.52 1.05 -4.38
CA LEU A 129 -5.03 -0.20 -4.95
C LEU A 129 -5.49 -0.36 -6.41
N PRO A 130 -4.57 -0.55 -7.38
CA PRO A 130 -4.90 -0.44 -8.81
C PRO A 130 -5.93 -1.46 -9.30
N LEU A 131 -5.93 -2.70 -8.79
CA LEU A 131 -6.93 -3.70 -9.19
C LEU A 131 -8.33 -3.35 -8.64
N ARG A 132 -8.40 -2.75 -7.47
CA ARG A 132 -9.66 -2.25 -6.91
C ARG A 132 -10.15 -1.03 -7.66
N VAL A 133 -9.25 -0.13 -8.06
CA VAL A 133 -9.57 0.99 -8.94
C VAL A 133 -10.15 0.50 -10.26
N LEU A 134 -9.55 -0.52 -10.89
CA LEU A 134 -10.10 -1.14 -12.08
C LEU A 134 -11.49 -1.75 -11.87
N ALA A 135 -11.72 -2.39 -10.71
CA ALA A 135 -13.03 -3.00 -10.41
C ALA A 135 -14.11 -1.95 -10.12
N ASN A 136 -13.78 -0.91 -9.33
CA ASN A 136 -14.74 0.06 -8.80
C ASN A 136 -14.89 1.31 -9.67
N ARG A 137 -13.97 1.55 -10.62
CA ARG A 137 -13.93 2.73 -11.49
C ARG A 137 -13.79 4.05 -10.73
N LYS A 138 -13.28 4.01 -9.49
CA LYS A 138 -13.06 5.19 -8.66
C LYS A 138 -11.64 5.18 -8.11
N SER A 139 -11.01 6.35 -8.07
CA SER A 139 -9.63 6.47 -7.60
C SER A 139 -9.34 7.80 -6.93
N GLY A 140 -8.38 7.80 -6.01
CA GLY A 140 -7.61 8.97 -5.63
C GLY A 140 -6.40 9.18 -6.57
N CYS A 141 -5.58 10.20 -6.27
CA CYS A 141 -4.39 10.48 -7.06
C CYS A 141 -3.40 9.31 -7.10
N MET A 142 -3.21 8.63 -5.96
CA MET A 142 -2.29 7.49 -5.82
C MET A 142 -2.69 6.31 -6.71
N GLY A 143 -3.93 5.83 -6.61
CA GLY A 143 -4.37 4.64 -7.33
C GLY A 143 -4.42 4.84 -8.84
N LEU A 144 -4.87 6.01 -9.31
CA LEU A 144 -4.87 6.31 -10.74
C LEU A 144 -3.44 6.45 -11.27
N SER A 145 -2.56 7.13 -10.53
CA SER A 145 -1.15 7.23 -10.91
C SER A 145 -0.49 5.87 -10.97
N TRP A 146 -0.76 5.00 -10.00
CA TRP A 146 -0.23 3.63 -10.01
C TRP A 146 -0.69 2.85 -11.25
N LEU A 147 -1.98 2.90 -11.55
CA LEU A 147 -2.52 2.21 -12.72
C LEU A 147 -1.91 2.73 -14.03
N ALA A 148 -1.74 4.06 -14.16
CA ALA A 148 -1.09 4.68 -15.31
C ALA A 148 0.39 4.26 -15.45
N LEU A 149 1.12 4.22 -14.33
CA LEU A 149 2.51 3.76 -14.29
C LEU A 149 2.66 2.27 -14.66
N MET A 150 1.70 1.42 -14.29
CA MET A 150 1.66 0.03 -14.73
C MET A 150 1.50 -0.08 -16.26
N VAL A 151 0.67 0.77 -16.87
CA VAL A 151 0.55 0.84 -18.33
C VAL A 151 1.85 1.34 -18.95
N ALA A 152 2.42 2.39 -18.37
CA ALA A 152 3.70 2.96 -18.84
C ALA A 152 4.83 1.93 -18.79
N GLU A 153 4.93 1.15 -17.71
CA GLU A 153 5.90 0.07 -17.55
C GLU A 153 5.79 -0.96 -18.67
N VAL A 154 4.55 -1.40 -19.01
CA VAL A 154 4.33 -2.42 -20.05
C VAL A 154 4.58 -1.88 -21.46
N ARG A 155 4.35 -0.60 -21.69
CA ARG A 155 4.42 0.02 -23.02
C ARG A 155 5.65 0.90 -23.23
N GLY A 156 6.53 1.00 -22.22
CA GLY A 156 7.74 1.82 -22.31
C GLY A 156 7.43 3.32 -22.49
N LEU A 157 6.37 3.82 -21.82
CA LEU A 157 6.01 5.24 -21.94
C LEU A 157 6.88 6.09 -21.00
N PRO A 158 7.28 7.29 -21.42
CA PRO A 158 8.01 8.22 -20.57
C PRO A 158 7.07 8.90 -19.56
N LEU A 159 6.67 8.18 -18.52
CA LEU A 159 5.71 8.63 -17.52
C LEU A 159 6.30 8.48 -16.12
N ASP A 160 6.37 9.57 -15.41
CA ASP A 160 6.85 9.65 -14.05
C ASP A 160 5.75 10.05 -13.07
N ALA A 161 5.81 9.58 -11.84
CA ALA A 161 5.06 10.13 -10.72
C ALA A 161 5.85 11.27 -10.08
N ILE A 162 5.17 12.34 -9.74
CA ILE A 162 5.76 13.54 -9.13
C ILE A 162 5.07 13.82 -7.80
N LEU A 163 5.86 13.95 -6.75
CA LEU A 163 5.38 14.25 -5.40
C LEU A 163 5.05 15.73 -5.24
N LEU A 164 3.96 16.01 -4.52
CA LEU A 164 3.61 17.30 -3.93
C LEU A 164 3.19 17.10 -2.47
N PRO A 165 3.08 18.15 -1.67
CA PRO A 165 2.55 18.03 -0.31
C PRO A 165 1.17 17.35 -0.28
N GLY A 166 1.10 16.09 0.22
CA GLY A 166 -0.14 15.32 0.29
C GLY A 166 -0.78 14.97 -1.05
N HIS A 167 -0.02 15.00 -2.15
CA HIS A 167 -0.54 14.71 -3.48
C HIS A 167 0.53 14.11 -4.40
N VAL A 168 0.08 13.34 -5.40
CA VAL A 168 0.90 12.83 -6.49
C VAL A 168 0.22 13.17 -7.81
N PHE A 169 1.01 13.70 -8.77
CA PHE A 169 0.56 13.87 -10.14
C PHE A 169 1.49 13.13 -11.11
N LEU A 170 1.10 13.03 -12.36
CA LEU A 170 1.88 12.39 -13.41
C LEU A 170 2.57 13.40 -14.31
N ARG A 171 3.76 13.07 -14.78
CA ARG A 171 4.52 13.85 -15.76
C ARG A 171 4.85 12.97 -16.95
N TYR A 172 4.37 13.35 -18.12
CA TYR A 172 4.63 12.64 -19.36
C TYR A 172 5.67 13.40 -20.19
N GLY A 173 6.72 12.71 -20.61
CA GLY A 173 7.83 13.28 -21.39
C GLY A 173 9.17 13.16 -20.69
N SER A 174 10.20 13.78 -21.23
CA SER A 174 11.56 13.79 -20.68
C SER A 174 12.01 15.20 -20.32
N SER A 175 13.19 15.30 -19.70
CA SER A 175 13.80 16.59 -19.31
C SER A 175 13.80 17.59 -20.46
N GLY A 176 13.14 18.74 -20.26
CA GLY A 176 13.06 19.84 -21.21
C GLY A 176 11.78 19.91 -22.05
N SER A 177 11.00 18.83 -22.15
CA SER A 177 9.69 18.82 -22.82
C SER A 177 8.76 17.81 -22.17
N PHE A 178 7.92 18.28 -21.27
CA PHE A 178 6.98 17.42 -20.54
C PHE A 178 5.60 18.08 -20.41
N VAL A 179 4.61 17.25 -20.13
CA VAL A 179 3.23 17.64 -19.81
C VAL A 179 2.84 17.04 -18.47
N ASN A 180 2.40 17.87 -17.55
CA ASN A 180 1.86 17.40 -16.29
C ASN A 180 0.39 16.97 -16.47
N LEU A 181 0.00 15.87 -15.80
CA LEU A 181 -1.34 15.32 -15.84
C LEU A 181 -1.88 15.23 -14.41
N GLU A 182 -2.95 15.96 -14.13
CA GLU A 182 -3.64 15.91 -12.86
C GLU A 182 -4.58 14.70 -12.81
N PRO A 183 -4.30 13.67 -11.99
CA PRO A 183 -5.11 12.46 -11.94
C PRO A 183 -6.56 12.73 -11.52
N ASN A 184 -6.74 13.58 -10.53
CA ASN A 184 -8.05 13.90 -9.96
C ASN A 184 -8.91 14.83 -10.87
N ARG A 185 -8.34 15.31 -11.98
CA ARG A 185 -9.03 16.18 -12.96
C ARG A 185 -8.93 15.65 -14.39
N ARG A 186 -9.01 14.35 -14.56
CA ARG A 186 -9.04 13.66 -15.86
C ARG A 186 -7.89 14.07 -16.78
N GLY A 187 -6.67 14.17 -16.22
CA GLY A 187 -5.47 14.53 -16.96
C GLY A 187 -5.43 16.00 -17.38
N PHE A 188 -6.11 16.89 -16.65
CA PHE A 188 -5.93 18.34 -16.81
C PHE A 188 -4.46 18.70 -16.60
N THR A 189 -3.97 19.66 -17.35
CA THR A 189 -2.58 20.07 -17.32
C THR A 189 -2.41 21.34 -16.50
N TYR A 190 -1.60 21.24 -15.44
CA TYR A 190 -1.08 22.37 -14.70
C TYR A 190 0.40 22.55 -15.00
N THR A 191 0.88 23.77 -14.98
CA THR A 191 2.31 24.08 -14.93
C THR A 191 2.88 23.81 -13.52
N ASP A 192 4.19 23.69 -13.40
CA ASP A 192 4.83 23.54 -12.08
C ASP A 192 4.56 24.77 -11.18
N ASP A 193 4.46 25.97 -11.75
CA ASP A 193 4.16 27.18 -10.98
C ASP A 193 2.71 27.21 -10.47
N GLU A 194 1.75 26.77 -11.29
CA GLU A 194 0.35 26.60 -10.83
C GLU A 194 0.24 25.56 -9.71
N TYR A 195 1.03 24.48 -9.76
CA TYR A 195 1.10 23.53 -8.66
C TYR A 195 1.74 24.13 -7.41
N ARG A 196 2.82 24.93 -7.54
CA ARG A 196 3.43 25.62 -6.40
C ARG A 196 2.46 26.57 -5.72
N GLU A 197 1.74 27.36 -6.50
CA GLU A 197 0.71 28.26 -5.97
C GLU A 197 -0.41 27.51 -5.26
N LYS A 198 -0.92 26.42 -5.86
CA LYS A 198 -2.02 25.62 -5.32
C LYS A 198 -1.66 24.93 -4.00
N TYR A 199 -0.41 24.50 -3.83
CA TYR A 199 0.06 23.75 -2.67
C TYR A 199 1.00 24.58 -1.77
N GLN A 200 1.03 25.90 -1.90
CA GLN A 200 1.97 26.79 -1.21
C GLN A 200 1.98 26.64 0.32
N GLU A 201 0.85 26.29 0.93
CA GLU A 201 0.71 26.09 2.38
C GLU A 201 1.04 24.68 2.84
N GLY A 202 1.43 23.81 1.93
CA GLY A 202 1.71 22.41 2.23
C GLY A 202 3.03 22.18 2.98
N PRO A 203 3.21 21.02 3.60
CA PRO A 203 4.46 20.64 4.25
C PRO A 203 5.51 20.23 3.20
N TRP A 204 6.21 21.20 2.64
CA TRP A 204 7.28 20.97 1.67
C TRP A 204 8.49 20.26 2.30
N THR A 205 8.97 19.21 1.63
CA THR A 205 10.06 18.35 2.12
C THR A 205 11.37 18.53 1.34
N GLY A 206 11.32 19.18 0.18
CA GLY A 206 12.43 19.29 -0.78
C GLY A 206 12.53 18.11 -1.75
N LEU A 207 11.59 17.15 -1.67
CA LEU A 207 11.48 16.00 -2.57
C LEU A 207 10.58 16.28 -3.77
N GLU A 208 9.77 17.34 -3.70
CA GLU A 208 8.75 17.67 -4.66
C GLU A 208 9.34 18.05 -6.03
N PHE A 209 8.53 17.89 -7.09
CA PHE A 209 8.85 18.13 -8.48
C PHE A 209 9.96 17.27 -9.08
N LYS A 210 10.54 16.33 -8.34
CA LYS A 210 11.44 15.33 -8.86
C LYS A 210 10.67 14.07 -9.24
N PRO A 211 11.04 13.38 -10.33
CA PRO A 211 10.51 12.07 -10.62
C PRO A 211 10.77 11.11 -9.45
N LEU A 212 9.73 10.40 -9.02
CA LEU A 212 9.86 9.34 -8.05
C LEU A 212 10.37 8.07 -8.75
N GLU A 213 11.38 7.45 -8.18
CA GLU A 213 11.74 6.08 -8.56
C GLU A 213 10.58 5.13 -8.23
N THR A 214 10.51 3.98 -8.93
CA THR A 214 9.47 2.97 -8.66
C THR A 214 9.42 2.60 -7.18
N ARG A 215 10.59 2.42 -6.56
CA ARG A 215 10.71 2.11 -5.14
C ARG A 215 10.10 3.20 -4.24
N GLN A 216 10.40 4.46 -4.52
CA GLN A 216 9.89 5.60 -3.77
C GLN A 216 8.36 5.73 -3.89
N PHE A 217 7.83 5.55 -5.10
CA PHE A 217 6.38 5.55 -5.33
C PHE A 217 5.68 4.44 -4.55
N ILE A 218 6.23 3.23 -4.56
CA ILE A 218 5.68 2.09 -3.81
C ILE A 218 5.79 2.32 -2.30
N GLY A 219 6.89 2.94 -1.83
CA GLY A 219 7.04 3.37 -0.43
C GLY A 219 5.96 4.37 -0.01
N LEU A 220 5.63 5.32 -0.89
CA LEU A 220 4.56 6.29 -0.66
C LEU A 220 3.18 5.62 -0.63
N ALA A 221 2.93 4.65 -1.51
CA ALA A 221 1.70 3.85 -1.48
C ALA A 221 1.58 3.03 -0.18
N ALA A 222 2.69 2.45 0.30
CA ALA A 222 2.73 1.75 1.58
C ALA A 222 2.43 2.70 2.75
N PHE A 223 2.95 3.92 2.72
CA PHE A 223 2.62 4.96 3.69
C PHE A 223 1.13 5.27 3.72
N ASP A 224 0.50 5.47 2.55
CA ASP A 224 -0.94 5.74 2.45
C ASP A 224 -1.77 4.57 3.01
N ILE A 225 -1.40 3.33 2.70
CA ILE A 225 -2.07 2.14 3.27
C ILE A 225 -1.86 2.07 4.79
N GLY A 226 -0.67 2.41 5.30
CA GLY A 226 -0.40 2.51 6.74
C GLY A 226 -1.34 3.49 7.44
N ASN A 227 -1.61 4.63 6.82
CA ASN A 227 -2.52 5.65 7.35
C ASN A 227 -3.96 5.12 7.53
N LEU A 228 -4.44 4.22 6.68
CA LEU A 228 -5.77 3.61 6.82
C LEU A 228 -5.92 2.77 8.10
N TYR A 229 -4.82 2.22 8.60
CA TYR A 229 -4.82 1.39 9.80
C TYR A 229 -4.48 2.16 11.08
N LEU A 230 -4.01 3.42 10.98
CA LEU A 230 -3.48 4.17 12.10
C LEU A 230 -4.48 4.37 13.25
N GLU A 231 -5.78 4.43 12.96
CA GLU A 231 -6.80 4.61 13.98
C GLU A 231 -7.33 3.29 14.57
N ASN A 232 -7.28 2.19 13.80
CA ASN A 232 -8.02 0.96 14.14
C ASN A 232 -7.15 -0.29 14.32
N ASP A 233 -5.91 -0.28 13.76
CA ASP A 233 -5.00 -1.45 13.79
C ASP A 233 -3.54 -0.98 13.75
N ILE A 234 -3.07 -0.51 14.91
CA ILE A 234 -1.71 0.03 15.06
C ILE A 234 -0.61 -0.97 14.64
N PRO A 235 -0.64 -2.26 15.03
CA PRO A 235 0.36 -3.23 14.57
C PRO A 235 0.44 -3.32 13.05
N ARG A 236 -0.71 -3.30 12.38
CA ARG A 236 -0.79 -3.32 10.91
C ARG A 236 -0.30 -2.03 10.28
N ALA A 237 -0.66 -0.87 10.85
CA ALA A 237 -0.11 0.42 10.44
C ALA A 237 1.42 0.43 10.50
N LEU A 238 2.01 -0.02 11.61
CA LEU A 238 3.46 -0.10 11.79
C LEU A 238 4.14 -1.05 10.79
N THR A 239 3.47 -2.12 10.38
CA THR A 239 3.99 -3.02 9.33
C THR A 239 4.10 -2.30 7.99
N TRP A 240 3.07 -1.53 7.60
CA TRP A 240 3.07 -0.75 6.38
C TRP A 240 4.07 0.41 6.42
N TYR A 241 4.19 1.10 7.56
CA TYR A 241 5.19 2.17 7.72
C TYR A 241 6.63 1.65 7.67
N ARG A 242 6.91 0.43 8.15
CA ARG A 242 8.24 -0.19 7.98
C ARG A 242 8.55 -0.43 6.50
N MET A 243 7.58 -0.92 5.73
CA MET A 243 7.73 -1.06 4.28
C MET A 243 7.95 0.31 3.62
N ALA A 244 7.20 1.32 4.01
CA ALA A 244 7.36 2.68 3.51
C ALA A 244 8.76 3.23 3.81
N GLU A 245 9.27 3.05 5.04
CA GLU A 245 10.63 3.45 5.45
C GLU A 245 11.72 2.72 4.65
N GLU A 246 11.54 1.43 4.42
CA GLU A 246 12.49 0.65 3.63
C GLU A 246 12.53 1.11 2.17
N PHE A 247 11.38 1.45 1.58
CA PHE A 247 11.29 1.80 0.16
C PHE A 247 11.49 3.29 -0.12
N PHE A 248 11.17 4.15 0.82
CA PHE A 248 11.33 5.60 0.70
C PHE A 248 11.81 6.22 2.03
N PRO A 249 13.06 5.91 2.46
CA PRO A 249 13.60 6.36 3.75
C PRO A 249 13.70 7.88 3.88
N GLU A 250 13.81 8.61 2.76
CA GLU A 250 13.91 10.06 2.75
C GLU A 250 12.55 10.77 2.99
N TYR A 251 11.41 10.03 2.91
CA TYR A 251 10.09 10.64 3.10
C TYR A 251 9.79 10.86 4.59
N PRO A 252 9.76 12.13 5.07
CA PRO A 252 9.72 12.42 6.50
C PRO A 252 8.39 12.03 7.16
N GLY A 253 7.30 11.94 6.40
CA GLY A 253 5.98 11.54 6.91
C GLY A 253 5.97 10.17 7.57
N VAL A 254 6.82 9.24 7.10
CA VAL A 254 6.91 7.88 7.65
C VAL A 254 7.36 7.90 9.10
N GLY A 255 8.46 8.59 9.41
CA GLY A 255 8.97 8.68 10.79
C GLY A 255 7.98 9.34 11.75
N VAL A 256 7.29 10.38 11.29
CA VAL A 256 6.24 11.06 12.06
C VAL A 256 5.10 10.10 12.40
N ASN A 257 4.54 9.41 11.42
CA ASN A 257 3.40 8.53 11.64
C ASN A 257 3.79 7.23 12.38
N GLN A 258 5.01 6.75 12.23
CA GLN A 258 5.53 5.67 13.09
C GLN A 258 5.60 6.10 14.55
N ALA A 259 6.05 7.33 14.85
CA ALA A 259 6.10 7.83 16.21
C ALA A 259 4.68 7.95 16.80
N VAL A 260 3.73 8.49 16.03
CA VAL A 260 2.31 8.56 16.42
C VAL A 260 1.74 7.15 16.67
N ALA A 261 1.98 6.20 15.78
CA ALA A 261 1.53 4.83 15.95
C ALA A 261 2.11 4.18 17.22
N LYS A 262 3.41 4.34 17.45
CA LYS A 262 4.08 3.80 18.65
C LYS A 262 3.53 4.41 19.95
N SER A 263 3.22 5.72 19.97
CA SER A 263 2.64 6.38 21.15
C SER A 263 1.22 5.92 21.48
N ARG A 264 0.53 5.30 20.54
CA ARG A 264 -0.84 4.76 20.72
C ARG A 264 -0.86 3.25 21.05
N LEU A 265 0.28 2.57 20.98
CA LEU A 265 0.35 1.20 21.51
C LEU A 265 0.17 1.29 23.03
N PRO A 266 -0.80 0.57 23.62
CA PRO A 266 -0.85 0.45 25.07
C PRO A 266 0.47 -0.15 25.53
N ASP A 267 1.01 0.35 26.64
CA ASP A 267 2.20 -0.19 27.29
C ASP A 267 1.98 -1.69 27.55
N LEU A 268 2.38 -2.52 26.61
CA LEU A 268 2.42 -3.97 26.71
C LEU A 268 3.81 -4.35 27.27
N LEU A 269 4.09 -3.90 28.49
CA LEU A 269 5.20 -4.35 29.31
C LEU A 269 4.69 -4.71 30.71
#